data_49d05c48cabe023ac5eedc889d6cf451
#
_entry.id   49d05c48cabe023ac5eedc889d6cf451
#
_cell.length_a   1.000
_cell.length_b   1.000
_cell.length_c   1.000
_cell.angle_alpha   90.00
_cell.angle_beta   90.00
_cell.angle_gamma   90.00
#
_symmetry.space_group_name_H-M   'P 1'
#
loop_
_entity.id
_entity.type
_entity.pdbx_description
1 polymer ?
#
loop_
_entity_poly.entity_id
_entity_poly.type
_entity_poly.pdbx_seq_one_letter_code
_entity_poly.pdbx_strand_id
1 'polypeptide(L)'
;MKEHQIIKEIIEFSETSEFSFSPILSKNDDIMRHEGSYLCEPDGFDGITSDYIENIAKKIICAVGAKKILKLDISNCFHSFYMHMIPTIIMGRDIAEENYNKFLKNSNDPTIDEKYLTYSQLDAVIRQQNMNQTNGLLPGTLYSKIIAEGMLSRIDLDLKGQNLKFSRYVDDYEVYLYDDDEKRVISTFEKVLMRYGFTLNVEKIEVVDFPYYITSNLEKIFSDHTKGSLNTADIMALFNTFFTMEKDGTKGAIRYLLKSIESAPMEMKNPALYKSYLLSVIKNNERSLVKACALLIDARATVPLTETDVKFIRDLLCTHIDLGHDLEVIWLTYLLIKTDNISHDDSIVARISQSQNELAQLLLLRKNLLTEATRTQICQNASSWILLYELYVAEYVDEEFFKDKLNLKKNTNMYQKLKQNSFHFCEF
;
A
#
# COMPACT_ATOMS: atom_id res chain seq x y z
N MET A 1 8.13 -0.03 25.94
CA MET A 1 8.13 1.39 26.35
C MET A 1 9.26 2.18 25.69
N LYS A 2 10.53 1.72 25.71
CA LYS A 2 11.64 2.43 25.02
C LYS A 2 11.40 2.53 23.51
N GLU A 3 10.95 1.45 22.87
CA GLU A 3 10.68 1.42 21.43
C GLU A 3 9.58 2.40 21.01
N HIS A 4 8.55 2.56 21.83
CA HIS A 4 7.48 3.52 21.56
C HIS A 4 8.00 4.97 21.57
N GLN A 5 8.94 5.27 22.47
CA GLN A 5 9.51 6.61 22.56
C GLN A 5 10.42 6.92 21.37
N ILE A 6 11.19 5.95 20.87
CA ILE A 6 12.02 6.08 19.67
C ILE A 6 11.18 6.36 18.43
N ILE A 7 10.12 5.59 18.24
CA ILE A 7 9.19 5.77 17.10
C ILE A 7 8.55 7.16 17.16
N LYS A 8 8.12 7.59 18.34
CA LYS A 8 7.57 8.93 18.55
C LYS A 8 8.59 10.01 18.19
N GLU A 9 9.85 9.87 18.60
CA GLU A 9 10.91 10.82 18.28
C GLU A 9 11.17 10.92 16.77
N ILE A 10 11.14 9.78 16.04
CA ILE A 10 11.26 9.78 14.58
C ILE A 10 10.09 10.50 13.92
N ILE A 11 8.86 10.27 14.40
CA ILE A 11 7.66 10.93 13.89
C ILE A 11 7.74 12.44 14.11
N GLU A 12 8.01 12.87 15.34
CA GLU A 12 8.16 14.28 15.69
C GLU A 12 9.23 14.95 14.84
N PHE A 13 10.35 14.26 14.60
CA PHE A 13 11.41 14.75 13.71
C PHE A 13 10.90 14.88 12.26
N SER A 14 10.19 13.88 11.75
CA SER A 14 9.66 13.91 10.38
C SER A 14 8.64 15.02 10.17
N GLU A 15 7.83 15.33 11.17
CA GLU A 15 6.86 16.44 11.14
C GLU A 15 7.52 17.83 11.05
N THR A 16 8.80 17.93 11.37
CA THR A 16 9.55 19.19 11.20
C THR A 16 9.92 19.48 9.74
N SER A 17 9.75 18.51 8.82
CA SER A 17 10.05 18.73 7.40
C SER A 17 8.99 19.63 6.78
N GLU A 18 9.42 20.79 6.30
CA GLU A 18 8.58 21.71 5.52
C GLU A 18 8.43 21.31 4.05
N PHE A 19 9.13 20.26 3.61
CA PHE A 19 9.20 19.79 2.22
C PHE A 19 8.33 18.57 1.95
N SER A 20 8.06 17.78 3.00
CA SER A 20 7.29 16.54 2.87
C SER A 20 5.79 16.81 2.91
N PHE A 21 5.08 16.27 1.94
CA PHE A 21 3.62 16.23 1.87
C PHE A 21 3.06 14.83 2.17
N SER A 22 3.91 13.93 2.65
CA SER A 22 3.54 12.58 3.03
C SER A 22 3.01 12.55 4.46
N PRO A 23 1.72 12.33 4.72
CA PRO A 23 1.20 12.25 6.07
C PRO A 23 1.67 10.96 6.75
N ILE A 24 2.20 11.06 7.97
CA ILE A 24 2.50 9.90 8.82
C ILE A 24 1.39 9.70 9.85
N LEU A 25 0.84 10.80 10.38
CA LEU A 25 -0.22 10.83 11.36
C LEU A 25 -1.40 11.68 10.88
N SER A 26 -2.61 11.32 11.30
CA SER A 26 -3.74 12.22 11.21
C SER A 26 -3.60 13.32 12.25
N LYS A 27 -3.82 14.58 11.89
CA LYS A 27 -3.71 15.74 12.80
C LYS A 27 -4.66 15.71 13.99
N ASN A 28 -5.70 14.89 13.94
CA ASN A 28 -6.78 14.87 14.92
C ASN A 28 -6.81 13.61 15.81
N ASP A 29 -5.90 12.65 15.59
CA ASP A 29 -5.92 11.38 16.30
C ASP A 29 -4.56 10.99 16.84
N ASP A 30 -4.53 10.47 18.06
CA ASP A 30 -3.35 9.81 18.66
C ASP A 30 -3.02 8.45 17.99
N ILE A 31 -3.73 8.09 16.91
CA ILE A 31 -3.58 6.83 16.21
C ILE A 31 -2.80 7.05 14.92
N MET A 32 -1.66 6.34 14.81
CA MET A 32 -0.88 6.29 13.57
C MET A 32 -1.66 5.58 12.48
N ARG A 33 -1.86 6.24 11.34
CA ARG A 33 -2.58 5.68 10.19
C ARG A 33 -1.62 5.45 9.04
N HIS A 34 -1.76 4.30 8.41
CA HIS A 34 -1.12 4.03 7.14
C HIS A 34 -1.82 4.84 6.04
N GLU A 35 -1.06 5.34 5.08
CA GLU A 35 -1.62 5.95 3.87
C GLU A 35 -2.62 5.02 3.19
N GLY A 36 -3.83 5.51 2.94
CA GLY A 36 -4.94 4.69 2.44
C GLY A 36 -5.77 3.97 3.52
N SER A 37 -5.42 4.10 4.80
CA SER A 37 -6.31 3.66 5.88
C SER A 37 -7.44 4.67 6.05
N TYR A 38 -8.63 4.29 5.67
CA TYR A 38 -9.85 5.07 5.88
C TYR A 38 -10.49 4.58 7.16
N LEU A 39 -10.65 5.46 8.16
CA LEU A 39 -11.70 5.26 9.14
C LEU A 39 -12.94 5.92 8.55
N CYS A 40 -13.94 5.12 8.22
CA CYS A 40 -15.29 5.64 8.05
C CYS A 40 -15.74 6.05 9.45
N GLU A 41 -15.82 7.34 9.70
CA GLU A 41 -16.62 7.82 10.81
C GLU A 41 -18.10 7.54 10.52
N PRO A 42 -18.94 7.28 11.54
CA PRO A 42 -20.35 6.97 11.35
C PRO A 42 -21.12 8.03 10.55
N ASP A 43 -20.61 9.25 10.49
CA ASP A 43 -21.29 10.42 9.90
C ASP A 43 -20.64 10.96 8.62
N GLY A 44 -19.68 10.24 8.02
CA GLY A 44 -19.11 10.73 6.78
C GLY A 44 -17.63 10.43 6.59
N PHE A 45 -17.30 10.53 5.39
CA PHE A 45 -16.07 10.37 4.73
C PHE A 45 -14.98 11.27 5.30
N ASP A 46 -14.01 10.70 5.96
CA ASP A 46 -12.82 11.45 6.33
C ASP A 46 -11.83 11.47 5.14
N GLY A 47 -11.74 12.64 4.54
CA GLY A 47 -11.11 12.81 3.26
C GLY A 47 -9.60 12.88 3.26
N ILE A 48 -8.90 11.75 3.28
CA ILE A 48 -7.53 11.71 2.73
C ILE A 48 -7.53 12.07 1.23
N THR A 49 -8.66 11.98 0.55
CA THR A 49 -8.82 12.50 -0.82
C THR A 49 -8.80 14.01 -0.93
N SER A 50 -9.08 14.75 0.15
CA SER A 50 -8.96 16.22 0.16
C SER A 50 -7.49 16.68 0.17
N ASP A 51 -6.58 15.90 0.74
CA ASP A 51 -5.17 16.25 0.83
C ASP A 51 -4.48 16.32 -0.54
N TYR A 52 -4.95 15.56 -1.54
CA TYR A 52 -4.38 15.62 -2.89
C TYR A 52 -4.51 17.00 -3.52
N ILE A 53 -5.69 17.59 -3.50
CA ILE A 53 -5.94 18.93 -4.06
C ILE A 53 -5.19 20.00 -3.27
N GLU A 54 -5.21 19.92 -1.94
CA GLU A 54 -4.47 20.82 -1.07
C GLU A 54 -2.96 20.72 -1.27
N ASN A 55 -2.43 19.50 -1.43
CA ASN A 55 -1.02 19.29 -1.73
C ASN A 55 -0.63 19.90 -3.07
N ILE A 56 -1.46 19.76 -4.11
CA ILE A 56 -1.22 20.44 -5.40
C ILE A 56 -1.28 21.96 -5.25
N ALA A 57 -2.25 22.49 -4.51
CA ALA A 57 -2.33 23.91 -4.26
C ALA A 57 -1.05 24.44 -3.56
N LYS A 58 -0.56 23.73 -2.55
CA LYS A 58 0.72 24.05 -1.88
C LYS A 58 1.90 23.98 -2.85
N LYS A 59 1.98 22.95 -3.70
CA LYS A 59 3.03 22.82 -4.73
C LYS A 59 3.01 24.00 -5.70
N ILE A 60 1.84 24.42 -6.16
CA ILE A 60 1.68 25.60 -7.02
C ILE A 60 2.21 26.85 -6.31
N ILE A 61 1.88 27.04 -5.02
CA ILE A 61 2.37 28.16 -4.21
C ILE A 61 3.90 28.10 -4.08
N CYS A 62 4.48 26.92 -3.80
CA CYS A 62 5.92 26.75 -3.69
C CYS A 62 6.66 26.99 -5.02
N ALA A 63 6.01 26.70 -6.14
CA ALA A 63 6.57 26.82 -7.48
C ALA A 63 6.51 28.26 -8.06
N VAL A 64 6.00 29.23 -7.31
CA VAL A 64 5.87 30.61 -7.82
C VAL A 64 7.21 31.15 -8.31
N GLY A 65 7.26 31.55 -9.59
CA GLY A 65 8.43 32.07 -10.25
C GLY A 65 9.40 31.02 -10.82
N ALA A 66 9.16 29.75 -10.60
CA ALA A 66 9.94 28.68 -11.24
C ALA A 66 9.66 28.66 -12.76
N LYS A 67 10.70 28.42 -13.56
CA LYS A 67 10.59 28.25 -15.00
C LYS A 67 10.23 26.82 -15.36
N LYS A 68 10.74 25.86 -14.60
CA LYS A 68 10.58 24.42 -14.81
C LYS A 68 10.48 23.69 -13.49
N ILE A 69 9.96 22.49 -13.53
CA ILE A 69 10.03 21.52 -12.41
C ILE A 69 10.86 20.33 -12.87
N LEU A 70 11.84 19.97 -12.05
CA LEU A 70 12.63 18.75 -12.21
C LEU A 70 12.04 17.69 -11.26
N LYS A 71 11.48 16.63 -11.83
CA LYS A 71 10.98 15.47 -11.07
C LYS A 71 12.08 14.44 -10.93
N LEU A 72 12.30 13.98 -9.70
CA LEU A 72 13.32 13.02 -9.33
C LEU A 72 12.69 11.93 -8.47
N ASP A 73 13.11 10.68 -8.68
CA ASP A 73 12.63 9.50 -7.94
C ASP A 73 13.83 8.74 -7.38
N ILE A 74 13.72 8.25 -6.14
CA ILE A 74 14.77 7.42 -5.55
C ILE A 74 14.59 5.98 -6.01
N SER A 75 15.64 5.40 -6.59
CA SER A 75 15.61 4.02 -7.07
C SER A 75 15.43 3.04 -5.93
N ASN A 76 14.35 2.23 -6.02
CA ASN A 76 14.06 1.16 -5.05
C ASN A 76 14.17 1.60 -3.57
N CYS A 77 13.65 2.78 -3.22
CA CYS A 77 13.86 3.44 -1.93
C CYS A 77 13.79 2.49 -0.73
N PHE A 78 12.71 1.71 -0.57
CA PHE A 78 12.57 0.77 0.54
C PHE A 78 13.58 -0.38 0.51
N HIS A 79 13.89 -0.93 -0.67
CA HIS A 79 14.82 -2.05 -0.81
C HIS A 79 16.29 -1.62 -0.71
N SER A 80 16.59 -0.37 -1.05
CA SER A 80 17.94 0.21 -0.96
C SER A 80 18.29 0.69 0.44
N PHE A 81 17.30 0.78 1.34
CA PHE A 81 17.50 1.31 2.69
C PHE A 81 18.54 0.49 3.45
N TYR A 82 19.64 1.12 3.84
CA TYR A 82 20.69 0.47 4.63
C TYR A 82 20.40 0.62 6.12
N MET A 83 20.07 -0.48 6.80
CA MET A 83 19.54 -0.49 8.16
C MET A 83 20.48 0.17 9.18
N HIS A 84 21.79 0.03 9.01
CA HIS A 84 22.76 0.68 9.90
C HIS A 84 22.76 2.21 9.83
N MET A 85 22.01 2.80 8.88
CA MET A 85 21.78 4.24 8.82
C MET A 85 20.67 4.74 9.75
N ILE A 86 19.92 3.86 10.44
CA ILE A 86 18.84 4.27 11.35
C ILE A 86 19.30 5.30 12.39
N PRO A 87 20.48 5.22 13.05
CA PRO A 87 20.95 6.24 13.96
C PRO A 87 21.12 7.63 13.30
N THR A 88 21.37 7.68 11.99
CA THR A 88 21.56 8.95 11.27
C THR A 88 20.29 9.77 11.16
N ILE A 89 19.12 9.15 11.31
CA ILE A 89 17.83 9.86 11.24
C ILE A 89 17.81 11.03 12.20
N ILE A 90 18.10 10.79 13.47
CA ILE A 90 18.04 11.82 14.52
C ILE A 90 19.36 12.55 14.71
N MET A 91 20.48 11.82 14.65
CA MET A 91 21.79 12.39 15.00
C MET A 91 22.48 13.10 13.82
N GLY A 92 22.04 12.84 12.59
CA GLY A 92 22.79 13.24 11.39
C GLY A 92 23.95 12.30 11.10
N ARG A 93 24.45 12.36 9.85
CA ARG A 93 25.45 11.43 9.33
C ARG A 93 26.77 11.48 10.09
N ASP A 94 27.31 12.66 10.29
CA ASP A 94 28.68 12.81 10.81
C ASP A 94 28.79 12.35 12.27
N ILE A 95 27.79 12.70 13.11
CA ILE A 95 27.73 12.26 14.51
C ILE A 95 27.51 10.75 14.62
N ALA A 96 26.62 10.20 13.79
CA ALA A 96 26.36 8.76 13.79
C ALA A 96 27.61 7.96 13.37
N GLU A 97 28.37 8.43 12.39
CA GLU A 97 29.61 7.82 11.93
C GLU A 97 30.73 7.89 12.99
N GLU A 98 30.85 9.00 13.70
CA GLU A 98 31.77 9.12 14.83
C GLU A 98 31.46 8.08 15.92
N ASN A 99 30.19 7.95 16.31
CA ASN A 99 29.77 6.97 17.32
C ASN A 99 29.93 5.53 16.82
N TYR A 100 29.64 5.25 15.54
CA TYR A 100 29.90 3.97 14.93
C TYR A 100 31.38 3.57 15.01
N ASN A 101 32.28 4.49 14.71
CA ASN A 101 33.72 4.26 14.77
C ASN A 101 34.22 4.01 16.21
N LYS A 102 33.63 4.66 17.22
CA LYS A 102 33.87 4.38 18.64
C LYS A 102 33.39 2.97 19.00
N PHE A 103 32.15 2.64 18.61
CA PHE A 103 31.53 1.35 18.88
C PHE A 103 32.32 0.18 18.29
N LEU A 104 32.83 0.33 17.06
CA LEU A 104 33.68 -0.70 16.41
C LEU A 104 34.98 -0.94 17.17
N LYS A 105 35.58 0.10 17.75
CA LYS A 105 36.84 -0.02 18.51
C LYS A 105 36.60 -0.63 19.89
N ASN A 106 35.56 -0.20 20.56
CA ASN A 106 35.16 -0.69 21.88
C ASN A 106 33.66 -0.47 22.09
N SER A 107 32.86 -1.53 22.03
CA SER A 107 31.41 -1.45 22.21
C SER A 107 30.96 -0.95 23.60
N ASN A 108 31.85 -0.97 24.58
CA ASN A 108 31.61 -0.50 25.95
C ASN A 108 32.27 0.87 26.22
N ASP A 109 32.69 1.59 25.19
CA ASP A 109 33.25 2.94 25.36
C ASP A 109 32.20 3.89 25.95
N PRO A 110 32.46 4.46 27.15
CA PRO A 110 31.50 5.34 27.82
C PRO A 110 31.28 6.68 27.10
N THR A 111 32.04 6.99 26.06
CA THR A 111 31.89 8.18 25.24
C THR A 111 30.93 8.00 24.05
N ILE A 112 30.42 6.78 23.84
CA ILE A 112 29.40 6.52 22.85
C ILE A 112 28.07 7.15 23.31
N ASP A 113 27.43 7.88 22.44
CA ASP A 113 26.14 8.51 22.74
C ASP A 113 25.06 7.45 23.00
N GLU A 114 24.30 7.60 24.09
CA GLU A 114 23.22 6.68 24.46
C GLU A 114 22.13 6.60 23.36
N LYS A 115 21.87 7.71 22.66
CA LYS A 115 20.97 7.72 21.51
C LYS A 115 21.47 6.82 20.40
N TYR A 116 22.78 6.86 20.08
CA TYR A 116 23.35 5.98 19.07
C TYR A 116 23.10 4.50 19.42
N LEU A 117 23.37 4.10 20.67
CA LEU A 117 23.15 2.72 21.13
C LEU A 117 21.65 2.34 21.03
N THR A 118 20.76 3.25 21.39
CA THR A 118 19.33 3.02 21.35
C THR A 118 18.82 2.81 19.92
N TYR A 119 19.25 3.65 18.97
CA TYR A 119 18.87 3.51 17.56
C TYR A 119 19.55 2.33 16.87
N SER A 120 20.74 1.93 17.31
CA SER A 120 21.39 0.69 16.85
C SER A 120 20.66 -0.57 17.35
N GLN A 121 20.00 -0.53 18.52
CA GLN A 121 19.13 -1.61 18.98
C GLN A 121 17.86 -1.69 18.12
N LEU A 122 17.28 -0.55 17.71
CA LEU A 122 16.15 -0.54 16.78
C LEU A 122 16.53 -1.15 15.43
N ASP A 123 17.69 -0.80 14.87
CA ASP A 123 18.25 -1.46 13.69
C ASP A 123 18.29 -2.99 13.85
N ALA A 124 18.84 -3.48 14.96
CA ALA A 124 18.92 -4.92 15.21
C ALA A 124 17.55 -5.62 15.28
N VAL A 125 16.56 -4.99 15.92
CA VAL A 125 15.20 -5.52 16.01
C VAL A 125 14.53 -5.60 14.63
N ILE A 126 14.68 -4.57 13.80
CA ILE A 126 14.09 -4.55 12.46
C ILE A 126 14.75 -5.57 11.55
N ARG A 127 16.07 -5.70 11.59
CA ARG A 127 16.79 -6.73 10.83
C ARG A 127 16.38 -8.15 11.21
N GLN A 128 16.14 -8.42 12.50
CA GLN A 128 15.64 -9.72 12.94
C GLN A 128 14.29 -10.09 12.31
N GLN A 129 13.43 -9.12 12.05
CA GLN A 129 12.15 -9.33 11.35
C GLN A 129 12.34 -9.61 9.86
N ASN A 130 13.47 -9.21 9.28
CA ASN A 130 13.83 -9.41 7.88
C ASN A 130 15.01 -10.38 7.73
N MET A 131 14.96 -11.53 8.40
CA MET A 131 15.98 -12.59 8.34
C MET A 131 17.43 -12.09 8.53
N ASN A 132 17.62 -11.08 9.36
CA ASN A 132 18.89 -10.38 9.61
C ASN A 132 19.52 -9.72 8.36
N GLN A 133 18.76 -9.46 7.33
CA GLN A 133 19.24 -8.69 6.18
C GLN A 133 19.53 -7.26 6.59
N THR A 134 20.66 -6.73 6.12
CA THR A 134 21.11 -5.36 6.40
C THR A 134 20.57 -4.33 5.42
N ASN A 135 20.04 -4.77 4.28
CA ASN A 135 19.44 -3.93 3.26
C ASN A 135 17.95 -4.24 3.14
N GLY A 136 17.17 -3.20 2.96
CA GLY A 136 15.74 -3.25 2.65
C GLY A 136 14.84 -3.21 3.87
N LEU A 137 13.97 -2.21 3.88
CA LEU A 137 12.77 -2.17 4.73
C LEU A 137 11.67 -3.01 4.10
N LEU A 138 10.92 -3.76 4.90
CA LEU A 138 9.78 -4.54 4.42
C LEU A 138 8.68 -3.59 3.92
N PRO A 139 8.35 -3.58 2.61
CA PRO A 139 7.30 -2.71 2.09
C PRO A 139 5.94 -3.02 2.72
N GLY A 140 5.12 -1.97 2.89
CA GLY A 140 3.73 -2.11 3.36
C GLY A 140 3.56 -2.12 4.87
N THR A 141 4.62 -2.20 5.66
CA THR A 141 4.51 -2.10 7.13
C THR A 141 4.55 -0.65 7.60
N LEU A 142 3.81 -0.35 8.68
CA LEU A 142 3.76 1.00 9.23
C LEU A 142 5.14 1.46 9.73
N TYR A 143 5.88 0.59 10.41
CA TYR A 143 7.21 0.95 10.92
C TYR A 143 8.20 1.27 9.78
N SER A 144 8.13 0.54 8.67
CA SER A 144 8.97 0.83 7.50
C SER A 144 8.67 2.21 6.91
N LYS A 145 7.39 2.60 6.86
CA LYS A 145 6.99 3.93 6.41
C LYS A 145 7.55 5.03 7.34
N ILE A 146 7.43 4.85 8.65
CA ILE A 146 7.93 5.82 9.64
C ILE A 146 9.45 5.99 9.52
N ILE A 147 10.18 4.89 9.43
CA ILE A 147 11.65 4.93 9.34
C ILE A 147 12.11 5.53 8.02
N ALA A 148 11.47 5.15 6.90
CA ALA A 148 11.77 5.73 5.60
C ALA A 148 11.50 7.24 5.59
N GLU A 149 10.35 7.69 6.12
CA GLU A 149 10.02 9.11 6.19
C GLU A 149 11.00 9.87 7.08
N GLY A 150 11.42 9.30 8.23
CA GLY A 150 12.45 9.88 9.07
C GLY A 150 13.79 10.07 8.34
N MET A 151 14.22 9.07 7.58
CA MET A 151 15.44 9.15 6.78
C MET A 151 15.31 10.18 5.66
N LEU A 152 14.20 10.19 4.95
CA LEU A 152 13.97 11.15 3.87
C LEU A 152 13.89 12.58 4.41
N SER A 153 13.29 12.79 5.58
CA SER A 153 13.29 14.10 6.25
C SER A 153 14.71 14.55 6.66
N ARG A 154 15.61 13.62 7.00
CA ARG A 154 17.02 13.92 7.22
C ARG A 154 17.72 14.36 5.94
N ILE A 155 17.43 13.67 4.83
CA ILE A 155 17.94 14.04 3.49
C ILE A 155 17.40 15.42 3.08
N ASP A 156 16.13 15.72 3.37
CA ASP A 156 15.51 17.01 3.09
C ASP A 156 16.28 18.17 3.76
N LEU A 157 16.73 17.98 5.02
CA LEU A 157 17.54 18.98 5.71
C LEU A 157 18.91 19.21 5.06
N ASP A 158 19.57 18.15 4.59
CA ASP A 158 20.83 18.25 3.87
C ASP A 158 20.65 18.94 2.51
N LEU A 159 19.56 18.65 1.80
CA LEU A 159 19.20 19.31 0.55
C LEU A 159 18.84 20.79 0.75
N LYS A 160 18.14 21.13 1.84
CA LYS A 160 17.90 22.52 2.22
C LYS A 160 19.20 23.29 2.39
N GLY A 161 20.20 22.66 2.98
CA GLY A 161 21.54 23.21 3.14
C GLY A 161 22.23 23.53 1.80
N GLN A 162 21.81 22.92 0.68
CA GLN A 162 22.27 23.20 -0.68
C GLN A 162 21.50 24.35 -1.38
N ASN A 163 20.61 25.03 -0.64
CA ASN A 163 19.76 26.13 -1.14
C ASN A 163 18.83 25.71 -2.30
N LEU A 164 18.39 24.45 -2.31
CA LEU A 164 17.41 23.94 -3.26
C LEU A 164 15.99 24.18 -2.72
N LYS A 165 15.08 24.57 -3.60
CA LYS A 165 13.65 24.63 -3.32
C LYS A 165 12.97 23.43 -3.95
N PHE A 166 12.26 22.66 -3.15
CA PHE A 166 11.63 21.42 -3.61
C PHE A 166 10.42 21.08 -2.75
N SER A 167 9.64 20.13 -3.22
CA SER A 167 8.65 19.40 -2.42
C SER A 167 8.87 17.91 -2.60
N ARG A 168 8.46 17.12 -1.62
CA ARG A 168 8.60 15.67 -1.63
C ARG A 168 7.28 14.99 -1.26
N TYR A 169 6.99 13.88 -1.95
CA TYR A 169 5.94 12.96 -1.59
C TYR A 169 6.52 11.55 -1.57
N VAL A 170 6.76 10.99 -0.38
CA VAL A 170 7.52 9.76 -0.14
C VAL A 170 8.92 9.87 -0.78
N ASP A 171 9.22 9.12 -1.83
CA ASP A 171 10.47 9.09 -2.59
C ASP A 171 10.46 9.94 -3.87
N ASP A 172 9.31 10.54 -4.20
CA ASP A 172 9.15 11.44 -5.33
C ASP A 172 9.48 12.88 -4.94
N TYR A 173 10.49 13.48 -5.56
CA TYR A 173 10.90 14.86 -5.38
C TYR A 173 10.51 15.72 -6.59
N GLU A 174 10.04 16.93 -6.33
CA GLU A 174 9.82 17.97 -7.33
C GLU A 174 10.67 19.19 -6.99
N VAL A 175 11.74 19.43 -7.74
CA VAL A 175 12.67 20.55 -7.53
C VAL A 175 12.28 21.71 -8.44
N TYR A 176 12.10 22.89 -7.86
CA TYR A 176 11.69 24.10 -8.56
C TYR A 176 12.91 24.83 -9.13
N LEU A 177 13.03 24.87 -10.44
CA LEU A 177 14.15 25.49 -11.16
C LEU A 177 13.78 26.92 -11.54
N TYR A 178 14.56 27.89 -11.07
CA TYR A 178 14.38 29.31 -11.37
C TYR A 178 15.32 29.73 -12.52
N ASP A 179 16.62 29.72 -12.29
CA ASP A 179 17.69 29.95 -13.27
C ASP A 179 18.80 28.89 -13.13
N ASP A 180 18.47 27.76 -12.51
CA ASP A 180 19.43 26.73 -12.17
C ASP A 180 19.76 25.85 -13.38
N ASP A 181 21.00 25.38 -13.44
CA ASP A 181 21.41 24.33 -14.36
C ASP A 181 20.90 22.98 -13.86
N GLU A 182 20.04 22.33 -14.65
CA GLU A 182 19.43 21.04 -14.38
C GLU A 182 20.47 19.98 -13.98
N LYS A 183 21.59 19.91 -14.71
CA LYS A 183 22.67 18.93 -14.47
C LYS A 183 23.36 19.19 -13.12
N ARG A 184 23.53 20.43 -12.77
CA ARG A 184 24.11 20.80 -11.47
C ARG A 184 23.18 20.39 -10.32
N VAL A 185 21.88 20.62 -10.46
CA VAL A 185 20.88 20.23 -9.47
C VAL A 185 20.84 18.72 -9.30
N ILE A 186 20.78 17.96 -10.39
CA ILE A 186 20.80 16.49 -10.38
C ILE A 186 22.08 16.00 -9.66
N SER A 187 23.26 16.50 -10.05
CA SER A 187 24.52 16.10 -9.41
C SER A 187 24.56 16.43 -7.92
N THR A 188 23.96 17.56 -7.50
CA THR A 188 23.86 17.93 -6.09
C THR A 188 22.97 16.96 -5.33
N PHE A 189 21.82 16.61 -5.92
CA PHE A 189 20.90 15.62 -5.36
C PHE A 189 21.55 14.25 -5.21
N GLU A 190 22.22 13.77 -6.27
CA GLU A 190 22.95 12.49 -6.25
C GLU A 190 23.99 12.45 -5.11
N LYS A 191 24.78 13.50 -4.97
CA LYS A 191 25.80 13.58 -3.90
C LYS A 191 25.19 13.48 -2.51
N VAL A 192 24.06 14.14 -2.26
CA VAL A 192 23.37 14.05 -0.97
C VAL A 192 22.79 12.66 -0.77
N LEU A 193 22.09 12.10 -1.76
CA LEU A 193 21.52 10.76 -1.65
C LEU A 193 22.58 9.67 -1.42
N MET A 194 23.71 9.74 -2.11
CA MET A 194 24.83 8.80 -1.95
C MET A 194 25.38 8.77 -0.53
N ARG A 195 25.35 9.89 0.20
CA ARG A 195 25.76 9.91 1.62
C ARG A 195 24.91 8.98 2.49
N TYR A 196 23.67 8.70 2.08
CA TYR A 196 22.70 7.86 2.78
C TYR A 196 22.51 6.50 2.12
N GLY A 197 23.29 6.18 1.07
CA GLY A 197 23.23 4.91 0.37
C GLY A 197 22.13 4.81 -0.68
N PHE A 198 21.51 5.94 -1.05
CA PHE A 198 20.48 5.98 -2.08
C PHE A 198 21.03 6.46 -3.43
N THR A 199 20.30 6.08 -4.49
CA THR A 199 20.59 6.50 -5.86
C THR A 199 19.33 7.00 -6.55
N LEU A 200 19.48 7.93 -7.52
CA LEU A 200 18.35 8.37 -8.34
C LEU A 200 17.96 7.30 -9.37
N ASN A 201 16.69 7.24 -9.65
CA ASN A 201 16.17 6.49 -10.81
C ASN A 201 16.30 7.35 -12.07
N VAL A 202 17.38 7.12 -12.82
CA VAL A 202 17.72 7.94 -13.98
C VAL A 202 16.64 7.87 -15.07
N GLU A 203 15.93 6.75 -15.18
CA GLU A 203 14.87 6.54 -16.18
C GLU A 203 13.60 7.36 -15.89
N LYS A 204 13.42 7.79 -14.62
CA LYS A 204 12.27 8.60 -14.19
C LYS A 204 12.59 10.09 -14.05
N ILE A 205 13.80 10.53 -14.38
CA ILE A 205 14.11 11.95 -14.37
C ILE A 205 13.31 12.65 -15.48
N GLU A 206 12.47 13.58 -15.06
CA GLU A 206 11.60 14.33 -15.98
C GLU A 206 11.74 15.83 -15.71
N VAL A 207 11.90 16.62 -16.78
CA VAL A 207 11.84 18.08 -16.72
C VAL A 207 10.52 18.53 -17.31
N VAL A 208 9.74 19.26 -16.51
CA VAL A 208 8.42 19.76 -16.93
C VAL A 208 8.45 21.28 -17.04
N ASP A 209 8.15 21.77 -18.24
CA ASP A 209 8.03 23.20 -18.50
C ASP A 209 6.65 23.72 -18.03
N PHE A 210 6.56 25.03 -17.81
CA PHE A 210 5.27 25.67 -17.53
C PHE A 210 4.32 25.52 -18.73
N PRO A 211 3.03 25.19 -18.50
CA PRO A 211 2.34 24.97 -17.24
C PRO A 211 2.58 23.56 -16.68
N TYR A 212 3.20 23.47 -15.48
CA TYR A 212 3.65 22.20 -14.89
C TYR A 212 2.62 21.51 -14.00
N TYR A 213 1.59 22.21 -13.50
CA TYR A 213 0.51 21.63 -12.72
C TYR A 213 -0.82 21.75 -13.44
N ILE A 214 -1.07 20.83 -14.37
CA ILE A 214 -2.38 20.68 -15.02
C ILE A 214 -3.11 19.54 -14.30
N THR A 215 -4.12 19.86 -13.52
CA THR A 215 -4.91 18.87 -12.81
C THR A 215 -6.28 18.72 -13.40
N SER A 216 -6.69 17.48 -13.62
CA SER A 216 -8.08 17.15 -13.91
C SER A 216 -8.86 17.16 -12.60
N ASN A 217 -9.84 18.01 -12.46
CA ASN A 217 -10.74 17.99 -11.32
C ASN A 217 -11.74 16.83 -11.48
N LEU A 218 -11.29 15.60 -11.08
CA LEU A 218 -12.07 14.38 -11.20
C LEU A 218 -13.39 14.45 -10.43
N GLU A 219 -13.40 15.13 -9.28
CA GLU A 219 -14.59 15.30 -8.46
C GLU A 219 -15.64 16.13 -9.18
N LYS A 220 -15.25 17.27 -9.75
CA LYS A 220 -16.16 18.11 -10.53
C LYS A 220 -16.67 17.36 -11.77
N ILE A 221 -15.79 16.68 -12.48
CA ILE A 221 -16.17 15.87 -13.65
C ILE A 221 -17.18 14.80 -13.25
N PHE A 222 -16.94 14.08 -12.14
CA PHE A 222 -17.86 13.09 -11.62
C PHE A 222 -19.21 13.71 -11.25
N SER A 223 -19.22 14.80 -10.50
CA SER A 223 -20.44 15.49 -10.06
C SER A 223 -21.28 16.07 -11.22
N ASP A 224 -20.62 16.50 -12.29
CA ASP A 224 -21.31 17.00 -13.49
C ASP A 224 -22.04 15.87 -14.25
N HIS A 225 -21.58 14.63 -14.17
CA HIS A 225 -22.19 13.45 -14.81
C HIS A 225 -23.21 12.72 -13.92
N THR A 226 -23.28 13.01 -12.62
CA THR A 226 -24.01 12.18 -11.64
C THR A 226 -25.17 12.91 -10.98
N LYS A 227 -25.98 13.60 -11.76
CA LYS A 227 -27.19 14.29 -11.27
C LYS A 227 -28.40 13.38 -11.34
N GLY A 228 -28.71 12.71 -10.24
CA GLY A 228 -29.87 11.83 -10.14
C GLY A 228 -29.60 10.39 -10.59
N SER A 229 -30.64 9.70 -11.12
CA SER A 229 -30.50 8.34 -11.69
C SER A 229 -29.88 8.42 -13.09
N LEU A 230 -28.99 7.47 -13.40
CA LEU A 230 -28.28 7.45 -14.68
C LEU A 230 -28.99 6.54 -15.69
N ASN A 231 -29.41 7.10 -16.82
CA ASN A 231 -29.89 6.33 -17.96
C ASN A 231 -28.72 5.73 -18.77
N THR A 232 -29.02 4.99 -19.84
CA THR A 232 -28.00 4.34 -20.67
C THR A 232 -26.95 5.31 -21.21
N ALA A 233 -27.39 6.47 -21.70
CA ALA A 233 -26.48 7.48 -22.26
C ALA A 233 -25.60 8.10 -21.18
N ASP A 234 -26.17 8.36 -20.00
CA ASP A 234 -25.43 8.92 -18.85
C ASP A 234 -24.36 7.96 -18.35
N ILE A 235 -24.68 6.66 -18.23
CA ILE A 235 -23.72 5.61 -17.85
C ILE A 235 -22.58 5.55 -18.88
N MET A 236 -22.90 5.55 -20.17
CA MET A 236 -21.88 5.56 -21.22
C MET A 236 -21.02 6.81 -21.17
N ALA A 237 -21.62 7.99 -21.02
CA ALA A 237 -20.88 9.25 -20.94
C ALA A 237 -19.93 9.26 -19.74
N LEU A 238 -20.41 8.84 -18.57
CA LEU A 238 -19.61 8.77 -17.35
C LEU A 238 -18.39 7.84 -17.53
N PHE A 239 -18.61 6.58 -17.91
CA PHE A 239 -17.51 5.60 -18.07
C PHE A 239 -16.55 6.01 -19.19
N ASN A 240 -17.06 6.47 -20.34
CA ASN A 240 -16.21 6.90 -21.45
C ASN A 240 -15.33 8.09 -21.08
N THR A 241 -15.84 9.05 -20.32
CA THR A 241 -15.05 10.20 -19.84
C THR A 241 -13.83 9.70 -19.03
N PHE A 242 -14.06 8.89 -18.01
CA PHE A 242 -12.97 8.41 -17.15
C PHE A 242 -12.05 7.42 -17.85
N PHE A 243 -12.54 6.60 -18.77
CA PHE A 243 -11.73 5.71 -19.60
C PHE A 243 -10.82 6.50 -20.55
N THR A 244 -11.36 7.57 -21.16
CA THR A 244 -10.57 8.47 -22.02
C THR A 244 -9.49 9.16 -21.20
N MET A 245 -9.81 9.67 -20.02
CA MET A 245 -8.84 10.30 -19.13
C MET A 245 -7.71 9.34 -18.72
N GLU A 246 -8.02 8.09 -18.35
CA GLU A 246 -7.01 7.07 -18.04
C GLU A 246 -6.12 6.78 -19.26
N LYS A 247 -6.72 6.65 -20.44
CA LYS A 247 -6.01 6.44 -21.72
C LYS A 247 -5.11 7.61 -22.08
N ASP A 248 -5.54 8.84 -21.80
CA ASP A 248 -4.82 10.09 -22.08
C ASP A 248 -3.78 10.42 -20.98
N GLY A 249 -3.53 9.50 -20.04
CA GLY A 249 -2.45 9.57 -19.06
C GLY A 249 -2.84 10.03 -17.67
N THR A 250 -4.12 10.29 -17.37
CA THR A 250 -4.59 10.55 -16.00
C THR A 250 -4.66 9.24 -15.23
N LYS A 251 -3.52 8.78 -14.70
CA LYS A 251 -3.40 7.51 -13.99
C LYS A 251 -4.35 7.44 -12.80
N GLY A 252 -5.14 6.37 -12.72
CA GLY A 252 -6.07 6.13 -11.64
C GLY A 252 -7.45 6.77 -11.80
N ALA A 253 -7.77 7.35 -12.96
CA ALA A 253 -9.08 7.92 -13.25
C ALA A 253 -10.20 6.87 -13.12
N ILE A 254 -10.01 5.65 -13.66
CA ILE A 254 -10.97 4.56 -13.53
C ILE A 254 -11.15 4.17 -12.05
N ARG A 255 -10.07 4.06 -11.31
CA ARG A 255 -10.14 3.74 -9.87
C ARG A 255 -10.89 4.83 -9.09
N TYR A 256 -10.66 6.10 -9.42
CA TYR A 256 -11.39 7.22 -8.84
C TYR A 256 -12.88 7.13 -9.13
N LEU A 257 -13.25 6.88 -10.40
CA LEU A 257 -14.67 6.68 -10.81
C LEU A 257 -15.33 5.61 -9.93
N LEU A 258 -14.75 4.42 -9.83
CA LEU A 258 -15.34 3.31 -9.08
C LEU A 258 -15.44 3.61 -7.58
N LYS A 259 -14.44 4.27 -7.01
CA LYS A 259 -14.48 4.73 -5.62
C LYS A 259 -15.58 5.77 -5.41
N SER A 260 -15.78 6.69 -6.33
CA SER A 260 -16.81 7.70 -6.25
C SER A 260 -18.22 7.11 -6.35
N ILE A 261 -18.41 6.09 -7.21
CA ILE A 261 -19.68 5.33 -7.28
C ILE A 261 -19.94 4.58 -5.97
N GLU A 262 -18.92 3.97 -5.36
CA GLU A 262 -19.01 3.31 -4.06
C GLU A 262 -19.42 4.28 -2.94
N SER A 263 -18.82 5.47 -2.91
CA SER A 263 -19.08 6.50 -1.88
C SER A 263 -20.40 7.23 -2.07
N ALA A 264 -20.87 7.35 -3.30
CA ALA A 264 -22.14 8.00 -3.65
C ALA A 264 -22.98 7.06 -4.54
N PRO A 265 -23.62 6.04 -3.95
CA PRO A 265 -24.42 5.08 -4.71
C PRO A 265 -25.56 5.80 -5.47
N MET A 266 -25.72 5.45 -6.74
CA MET A 266 -26.74 6.01 -7.62
C MET A 266 -27.49 4.91 -8.38
N GLU A 267 -28.71 5.23 -8.75
CA GLU A 267 -29.51 4.28 -9.51
C GLU A 267 -29.03 4.17 -10.95
N MET A 268 -28.60 3.00 -11.35
CA MET A 268 -28.21 2.66 -12.73
C MET A 268 -29.41 2.08 -13.47
N LYS A 269 -30.07 2.88 -14.33
CA LYS A 269 -31.27 2.41 -15.08
C LYS A 269 -30.98 1.33 -16.11
N ASN A 270 -29.72 1.10 -16.45
CA ASN A 270 -29.28 -0.02 -17.28
C ASN A 270 -28.25 -0.89 -16.52
N PRO A 271 -28.72 -1.77 -15.63
CA PRO A 271 -27.84 -2.63 -14.82
C PRO A 271 -26.96 -3.54 -15.66
N ALA A 272 -27.43 -4.02 -16.80
CA ALA A 272 -26.66 -4.90 -17.68
C ALA A 272 -25.45 -4.17 -18.29
N LEU A 273 -25.61 -2.93 -18.71
CA LEU A 273 -24.52 -2.09 -19.21
C LEU A 273 -23.51 -1.79 -18.10
N TYR A 274 -24.00 -1.39 -16.93
CA TYR A 274 -23.15 -1.12 -15.77
C TYR A 274 -22.30 -2.32 -15.40
N LYS A 275 -22.92 -3.50 -15.30
CA LYS A 275 -22.21 -4.78 -15.07
C LYS A 275 -21.13 -5.05 -16.12
N SER A 276 -21.46 -4.83 -17.40
CA SER A 276 -20.52 -5.06 -18.49
C SER A 276 -19.28 -4.16 -18.39
N TYR A 277 -19.43 -2.90 -17.96
CA TYR A 277 -18.30 -2.02 -17.67
C TYR A 277 -17.45 -2.55 -16.51
N LEU A 278 -18.07 -2.98 -15.40
CA LEU A 278 -17.33 -3.52 -14.26
C LEU A 278 -16.56 -4.79 -14.62
N LEU A 279 -17.17 -5.72 -15.37
CA LEU A 279 -16.49 -6.94 -15.85
C LEU A 279 -15.33 -6.60 -16.80
N SER A 280 -15.49 -5.59 -17.65
CA SER A 280 -14.42 -5.10 -18.52
C SER A 280 -13.25 -4.49 -17.72
N VAL A 281 -13.55 -3.77 -16.65
CA VAL A 281 -12.53 -3.23 -15.74
C VAL A 281 -11.81 -4.36 -15.02
N ILE A 282 -12.51 -5.35 -14.50
CA ILE A 282 -11.93 -6.53 -13.83
C ILE A 282 -10.89 -7.20 -14.72
N LYS A 283 -11.17 -7.32 -16.01
CA LYS A 283 -10.26 -7.99 -16.96
C LYS A 283 -9.05 -7.13 -17.34
N ASN A 284 -9.23 -5.81 -17.50
CA ASN A 284 -8.27 -4.97 -18.23
C ASN A 284 -7.59 -3.90 -17.36
N ASN A 285 -7.97 -3.77 -16.07
CA ASN A 285 -7.40 -2.75 -15.19
C ASN A 285 -7.14 -3.31 -13.78
N GLU A 286 -5.95 -3.89 -13.59
CA GLU A 286 -5.52 -4.49 -12.33
C GLU A 286 -5.65 -3.55 -11.14
N ARG A 287 -5.33 -2.26 -11.32
CA ARG A 287 -5.42 -1.24 -10.25
C ARG A 287 -6.83 -1.00 -9.75
N SER A 288 -7.83 -1.30 -10.56
CA SER A 288 -9.25 -1.07 -10.25
C SER A 288 -10.04 -2.35 -10.00
N LEU A 289 -9.43 -3.53 -10.17
CA LEU A 289 -10.06 -4.85 -10.03
C LEU A 289 -10.79 -4.97 -8.68
N VAL A 290 -10.11 -4.64 -7.59
CA VAL A 290 -10.66 -4.73 -6.23
C VAL A 290 -11.96 -3.94 -6.11
N LYS A 291 -11.98 -2.70 -6.60
CA LYS A 291 -13.17 -1.84 -6.54
C LYS A 291 -14.30 -2.32 -7.45
N ALA A 292 -13.96 -2.83 -8.63
CA ALA A 292 -14.96 -3.38 -9.55
C ALA A 292 -15.60 -4.65 -8.96
N CYS A 293 -14.84 -5.53 -8.32
CA CYS A 293 -15.37 -6.69 -7.60
C CYS A 293 -16.28 -6.28 -6.44
N ALA A 294 -15.86 -5.31 -5.62
CA ALA A 294 -16.67 -4.80 -4.52
C ALA A 294 -18.02 -4.25 -5.00
N LEU A 295 -18.02 -3.42 -6.03
CA LEU A 295 -19.25 -2.88 -6.62
C LEU A 295 -20.18 -3.95 -7.18
N LEU A 296 -19.66 -5.02 -7.80
CA LEU A 296 -20.48 -6.14 -8.23
C LEU A 296 -21.08 -6.91 -7.05
N ILE A 297 -20.34 -7.08 -5.98
CA ILE A 297 -20.83 -7.73 -4.75
C ILE A 297 -21.95 -6.89 -4.11
N ASP A 298 -21.77 -5.57 -4.01
CA ASP A 298 -22.75 -4.67 -3.42
C ASP A 298 -24.03 -4.59 -4.27
N ALA A 299 -23.87 -4.60 -5.58
CA ALA A 299 -24.98 -4.55 -6.53
C ALA A 299 -25.64 -5.91 -6.81
N ARG A 300 -25.22 -7.01 -6.18
CA ARG A 300 -25.66 -8.39 -6.53
C ARG A 300 -27.17 -8.60 -6.54
N ALA A 301 -27.90 -7.88 -5.69
CA ALA A 301 -29.37 -7.98 -5.64
C ALA A 301 -30.07 -7.32 -6.83
N THR A 302 -29.48 -6.26 -7.38
CA THR A 302 -30.05 -5.48 -8.48
C THR A 302 -29.41 -5.79 -9.82
N VAL A 303 -28.19 -6.31 -9.80
CA VAL A 303 -27.35 -6.64 -10.97
C VAL A 303 -26.81 -8.06 -10.84
N PRO A 304 -27.66 -9.10 -10.88
CA PRO A 304 -27.20 -10.47 -10.72
C PRO A 304 -26.28 -10.90 -11.87
N LEU A 305 -25.31 -11.76 -11.55
CA LEU A 305 -24.44 -12.37 -12.56
C LEU A 305 -25.23 -13.44 -13.33
N THR A 306 -25.09 -13.41 -14.65
CA THR A 306 -25.62 -14.47 -15.52
C THR A 306 -24.65 -15.65 -15.56
N GLU A 307 -25.08 -16.80 -16.06
CA GLU A 307 -24.22 -17.98 -16.27
C GLU A 307 -23.02 -17.65 -17.14
N THR A 308 -23.18 -16.79 -18.14
CA THR A 308 -22.10 -16.31 -19.01
C THR A 308 -21.09 -15.45 -18.24
N ASP A 309 -21.58 -14.57 -17.35
CA ASP A 309 -20.71 -13.73 -16.51
C ASP A 309 -19.90 -14.61 -15.53
N VAL A 310 -20.56 -15.58 -14.91
CA VAL A 310 -19.93 -16.52 -13.98
C VAL A 310 -18.87 -17.35 -14.70
N LYS A 311 -19.17 -17.85 -15.91
CA LYS A 311 -18.18 -18.57 -16.72
C LYS A 311 -16.97 -17.67 -17.04
N PHE A 312 -17.22 -16.44 -17.47
CA PHE A 312 -16.15 -15.46 -17.73
C PHE A 312 -15.25 -15.23 -16.51
N ILE A 313 -15.84 -15.03 -15.32
CA ILE A 313 -15.09 -14.83 -14.06
C ILE A 313 -14.27 -16.08 -13.72
N ARG A 314 -14.83 -17.29 -13.90
CA ARG A 314 -14.14 -18.55 -13.64
C ARG A 314 -12.98 -18.79 -14.60
N ASP A 315 -13.15 -18.52 -15.88
CA ASP A 315 -12.08 -18.63 -16.88
C ASP A 315 -10.95 -17.67 -16.57
N LEU A 316 -11.29 -16.44 -16.15
CA LEU A 316 -10.31 -15.43 -15.73
C LEU A 316 -9.58 -15.86 -14.45
N LEU A 317 -10.30 -16.37 -13.45
CA LEU A 317 -9.72 -16.90 -12.21
C LEU A 317 -8.74 -18.05 -12.49
N CYS A 318 -9.11 -18.98 -13.36
CA CYS A 318 -8.21 -20.05 -13.78
C CYS A 318 -6.92 -19.52 -14.40
N THR A 319 -7.04 -18.51 -15.27
CA THR A 319 -5.89 -17.87 -15.90
C THR A 319 -4.97 -17.23 -14.85
N HIS A 320 -5.54 -16.52 -13.88
CA HIS A 320 -4.72 -15.88 -12.82
C HIS A 320 -4.09 -16.88 -11.86
N ILE A 321 -4.75 -18.03 -11.59
CA ILE A 321 -4.13 -19.14 -10.84
C ILE A 321 -2.89 -19.65 -11.56
N ASP A 322 -2.98 -19.88 -12.90
CA ASP A 322 -1.86 -20.38 -13.70
C ASP A 322 -0.70 -19.38 -13.79
N LEU A 323 -1.00 -18.09 -13.74
CA LEU A 323 -0.01 -17.00 -13.79
C LEU A 323 0.56 -16.63 -12.41
N GLY A 324 -0.03 -17.13 -11.32
CA GLY A 324 0.39 -16.78 -9.95
C GLY A 324 0.06 -15.34 -9.55
N HIS A 325 -1.03 -14.77 -10.07
CA HIS A 325 -1.50 -13.43 -9.73
C HIS A 325 -2.37 -13.46 -8.46
N ASP A 326 -1.73 -13.35 -7.31
CA ASP A 326 -2.37 -13.58 -6.01
C ASP A 326 -3.57 -12.68 -5.70
N LEU A 327 -3.47 -11.40 -6.00
CA LEU A 327 -4.53 -10.42 -5.70
C LEU A 327 -5.80 -10.72 -6.50
N GLU A 328 -5.65 -11.03 -7.77
CA GLU A 328 -6.74 -11.36 -8.68
C GLU A 328 -7.41 -12.67 -8.25
N VAL A 329 -6.63 -13.68 -7.90
CA VAL A 329 -7.15 -14.97 -7.41
C VAL A 329 -7.98 -14.76 -6.14
N ILE A 330 -7.52 -13.98 -5.18
CA ILE A 330 -8.25 -13.69 -3.94
C ILE A 330 -9.58 -13.01 -4.26
N TRP A 331 -9.57 -11.92 -5.03
CA TRP A 331 -10.75 -11.11 -5.26
C TRP A 331 -11.77 -11.77 -6.17
N LEU A 332 -11.34 -12.52 -7.18
CA LEU A 332 -12.26 -13.29 -8.03
C LEU A 332 -12.89 -14.47 -7.26
N THR A 333 -12.12 -15.13 -6.38
CA THR A 333 -12.66 -16.14 -5.46
C THR A 333 -13.68 -15.51 -4.51
N TYR A 334 -13.36 -14.37 -3.91
CA TYR A 334 -14.26 -13.64 -3.03
C TYR A 334 -15.54 -13.19 -3.74
N LEU A 335 -15.44 -12.70 -4.96
CA LEU A 335 -16.59 -12.33 -5.80
C LEU A 335 -17.52 -13.54 -6.04
N LEU A 336 -16.99 -14.69 -6.45
CA LEU A 336 -17.78 -15.91 -6.65
C LEU A 336 -18.46 -16.38 -5.37
N ILE A 337 -17.78 -16.30 -4.23
CA ILE A 337 -18.34 -16.65 -2.91
C ILE A 337 -19.48 -15.70 -2.54
N LYS A 338 -19.26 -14.37 -2.64
CA LYS A 338 -20.25 -13.36 -2.21
C LYS A 338 -21.47 -13.26 -3.12
N THR A 339 -21.36 -13.76 -4.34
CA THR A 339 -22.47 -13.84 -5.30
C THR A 339 -23.09 -15.24 -5.38
N ASP A 340 -22.72 -16.16 -4.46
CA ASP A 340 -23.20 -17.54 -4.37
C ASP A 340 -23.03 -18.35 -5.67
N ASN A 341 -21.94 -18.10 -6.41
CA ASN A 341 -21.62 -18.73 -7.69
C ASN A 341 -20.48 -19.76 -7.60
N ILE A 342 -20.21 -20.28 -6.42
CA ILE A 342 -19.25 -21.35 -6.16
C ILE A 342 -19.86 -22.31 -5.14
N SER A 343 -19.71 -23.61 -5.37
CA SER A 343 -20.23 -24.68 -4.51
C SER A 343 -19.11 -25.62 -4.07
N HIS A 344 -19.39 -26.39 -3.05
CA HIS A 344 -18.50 -27.38 -2.44
C HIS A 344 -17.90 -28.40 -3.45
N ASP A 345 -18.68 -28.85 -4.42
CA ASP A 345 -18.25 -29.86 -5.40
C ASP A 345 -17.70 -29.26 -6.70
N ASP A 346 -17.42 -27.95 -6.68
CA ASP A 346 -16.95 -27.24 -7.86
C ASP A 346 -15.47 -27.54 -8.16
N SER A 347 -15.16 -27.84 -9.41
CA SER A 347 -13.80 -28.11 -9.88
C SER A 347 -12.83 -26.94 -9.59
N ILE A 348 -13.35 -25.69 -9.52
CA ILE A 348 -12.56 -24.52 -9.20
C ILE A 348 -12.07 -24.52 -7.75
N VAL A 349 -12.84 -25.12 -6.83
CA VAL A 349 -12.43 -25.31 -5.42
C VAL A 349 -11.19 -26.19 -5.34
N ALA A 350 -11.18 -27.29 -6.08
CA ALA A 350 -10.02 -28.18 -6.16
C ALA A 350 -8.80 -27.44 -6.74
N ARG A 351 -9.01 -26.62 -7.78
CA ARG A 351 -7.93 -25.86 -8.42
C ARG A 351 -7.33 -24.79 -7.52
N ILE A 352 -8.16 -24.04 -6.78
CA ILE A 352 -7.69 -23.08 -5.76
C ILE A 352 -6.95 -23.81 -4.64
N SER A 353 -7.46 -24.96 -4.20
CA SER A 353 -6.83 -25.75 -3.13
C SER A 353 -5.44 -26.30 -3.52
N GLN A 354 -5.19 -26.47 -4.82
CA GLN A 354 -3.90 -26.90 -5.38
C GLN A 354 -2.96 -25.72 -5.67
N SER A 355 -3.49 -24.51 -5.72
CA SER A 355 -2.68 -23.31 -5.94
C SER A 355 -1.82 -22.97 -4.71
N GLN A 356 -0.87 -22.04 -4.89
CA GLN A 356 -0.07 -21.54 -3.77
C GLN A 356 -0.72 -20.34 -3.05
N ASN A 357 -1.94 -19.95 -3.46
CA ASN A 357 -2.64 -18.80 -2.89
C ASN A 357 -3.37 -19.17 -1.61
N GLU A 358 -2.65 -19.11 -0.49
CA GLU A 358 -3.18 -19.50 0.82
C GLU A 358 -4.31 -18.59 1.32
N LEU A 359 -4.38 -17.33 0.87
CA LEU A 359 -5.50 -16.44 1.22
C LEU A 359 -6.78 -16.82 0.51
N ALA A 360 -6.73 -17.24 -0.76
CA ALA A 360 -7.90 -17.78 -1.45
C ALA A 360 -8.35 -19.11 -0.83
N GLN A 361 -7.42 -19.98 -0.41
CA GLN A 361 -7.74 -21.20 0.35
C GLN A 361 -8.40 -20.87 1.70
N LEU A 362 -7.96 -19.81 2.39
CA LEU A 362 -8.58 -19.31 3.60
C LEU A 362 -10.05 -18.91 3.38
N LEU A 363 -10.35 -18.22 2.28
CA LEU A 363 -11.72 -17.84 1.94
C LEU A 363 -12.62 -19.09 1.77
N LEU A 364 -12.12 -20.14 1.08
CA LEU A 364 -12.84 -21.40 0.93
C LEU A 364 -13.06 -22.12 2.27
N LEU A 365 -12.03 -22.13 3.13
CA LEU A 365 -12.09 -22.70 4.48
C LEU A 365 -13.19 -22.02 5.31
N ARG A 366 -13.15 -20.69 5.38
CA ARG A 366 -14.09 -19.90 6.19
C ARG A 366 -15.54 -20.01 5.70
N LYS A 367 -15.75 -20.29 4.42
CA LYS A 367 -17.08 -20.50 3.82
C LYS A 367 -17.52 -21.97 3.80
N ASN A 368 -16.74 -22.89 4.40
CA ASN A 368 -17.00 -24.33 4.41
C ASN A 368 -17.17 -24.94 3.01
N LEU A 369 -16.40 -24.46 2.04
CA LEU A 369 -16.45 -24.96 0.65
C LEU A 369 -15.44 -26.09 0.37
N LEU A 370 -14.66 -26.50 1.36
CA LEU A 370 -13.64 -27.54 1.20
C LEU A 370 -14.24 -28.94 1.37
N THR A 371 -13.94 -29.85 0.45
CA THR A 371 -14.15 -31.27 0.61
C THR A 371 -13.12 -31.84 1.59
N GLU A 372 -13.29 -33.05 2.09
CA GLU A 372 -12.32 -33.74 2.94
C GLU A 372 -10.95 -33.88 2.25
N ALA A 373 -10.95 -34.22 0.96
CA ALA A 373 -9.74 -34.37 0.16
C ALA A 373 -8.98 -33.03 -0.01
N THR A 374 -9.68 -31.95 -0.38
CA THR A 374 -9.06 -30.61 -0.55
C THR A 374 -8.58 -30.04 0.77
N ARG A 375 -9.29 -30.29 1.87
CA ARG A 375 -8.91 -29.91 3.23
C ARG A 375 -7.61 -30.60 3.66
N THR A 376 -7.53 -31.92 3.47
CA THR A 376 -6.31 -32.69 3.80
C THR A 376 -5.11 -32.15 3.03
N GLN A 377 -5.28 -31.84 1.75
CA GLN A 377 -4.23 -31.27 0.92
C GLN A 377 -3.77 -29.89 1.42
N ILE A 378 -4.70 -29.02 1.77
CA ILE A 378 -4.38 -27.69 2.33
C ILE A 378 -3.66 -27.83 3.66
N CYS A 379 -4.09 -28.70 4.58
CA CYS A 379 -3.42 -28.93 5.86
C CYS A 379 -1.96 -29.37 5.68
N GLN A 380 -1.68 -30.21 4.69
CA GLN A 380 -0.32 -30.70 4.42
C GLN A 380 0.58 -29.61 3.86
N ASN A 381 0.05 -28.74 2.98
CA ASN A 381 0.82 -27.76 2.23
C ASN A 381 0.85 -26.37 2.86
N ALA A 382 -0.04 -26.06 3.81
CA ALA A 382 -0.10 -24.76 4.48
C ALA A 382 1.24 -24.38 5.10
N SER A 383 1.64 -23.14 4.83
CA SER A 383 2.88 -22.55 5.31
C SER A 383 2.69 -21.18 5.98
N SER A 384 1.69 -20.40 5.57
CA SER A 384 1.42 -19.11 6.18
C SER A 384 0.80 -19.29 7.57
N TRP A 385 1.25 -18.46 8.49
CA TRP A 385 0.75 -18.49 9.87
C TRP A 385 -0.76 -18.16 9.98
N ILE A 386 -1.31 -17.38 9.05
CA ILE A 386 -2.73 -17.02 9.01
C ILE A 386 -3.57 -18.25 8.68
N LEU A 387 -3.24 -18.95 7.58
CA LEU A 387 -3.98 -20.15 7.19
C LEU A 387 -3.83 -21.26 8.23
N LEU A 388 -2.61 -21.49 8.73
CA LEU A 388 -2.37 -22.46 9.80
C LEU A 388 -3.16 -22.16 11.07
N TYR A 389 -3.26 -20.88 11.45
CA TYR A 389 -4.08 -20.47 12.59
C TYR A 389 -5.57 -20.75 12.38
N GLU A 390 -6.12 -20.43 11.22
CA GLU A 390 -7.53 -20.72 10.92
C GLU A 390 -7.83 -22.22 10.83
N LEU A 391 -6.90 -23.03 10.33
CA LEU A 391 -6.99 -24.50 10.38
C LEU A 391 -6.96 -25.03 11.82
N TYR A 392 -6.15 -24.42 12.70
CA TYR A 392 -6.10 -24.75 14.12
C TYR A 392 -7.37 -24.33 14.88
N VAL A 393 -7.93 -23.17 14.55
CA VAL A 393 -9.21 -22.71 15.13
C VAL A 393 -10.36 -23.60 14.67
N ALA A 394 -10.39 -24.02 13.40
CA ALA A 394 -11.38 -24.92 12.83
C ALA A 394 -11.18 -26.39 13.24
N GLU A 395 -10.18 -26.69 14.08
CA GLU A 395 -9.87 -28.05 14.61
C GLU A 395 -9.51 -29.08 13.51
N TYR A 396 -9.00 -28.59 12.37
CA TYR A 396 -8.50 -29.46 11.29
C TYR A 396 -7.04 -29.85 11.48
N VAL A 397 -6.32 -29.11 12.32
CA VAL A 397 -4.98 -29.45 12.80
C VAL A 397 -4.94 -29.26 14.30
N ASP A 398 -4.15 -30.10 14.98
CA ASP A 398 -3.94 -29.98 16.42
C ASP A 398 -2.88 -28.92 16.79
N GLU A 399 -2.74 -28.66 18.08
CA GLU A 399 -1.84 -27.65 18.58
C GLU A 399 -0.36 -28.03 18.35
N GLU A 400 -0.04 -29.32 18.37
CA GLU A 400 1.32 -29.83 18.16
C GLU A 400 1.75 -29.60 16.72
N PHE A 401 0.92 -29.96 15.75
CA PHE A 401 1.14 -29.72 14.34
C PHE A 401 1.29 -28.20 14.05
N PHE A 402 0.40 -27.38 14.62
CA PHE A 402 0.45 -25.93 14.48
C PHE A 402 1.78 -25.33 15.01
N LYS A 403 2.22 -25.79 16.18
CA LYS A 403 3.48 -25.34 16.79
C LYS A 403 4.70 -25.78 15.98
N ASP A 404 4.70 -27.00 15.50
CA ASP A 404 5.81 -27.56 14.72
C ASP A 404 5.96 -26.83 13.40
N LYS A 405 4.87 -26.66 12.64
CA LYS A 405 4.86 -25.92 11.37
C LYS A 405 5.37 -24.50 11.47
N LEU A 406 5.05 -23.80 12.54
CA LEU A 406 5.49 -22.41 12.76
C LEU A 406 6.81 -22.30 13.55
N ASN A 407 7.42 -23.44 13.91
CA ASN A 407 8.66 -23.49 14.70
C ASN A 407 8.57 -22.66 16.02
N LEU A 408 7.41 -22.73 16.68
CA LEU A 408 7.12 -21.95 17.88
C LEU A 408 7.73 -22.61 19.12
N LYS A 409 8.98 -22.31 19.42
CA LYS A 409 9.69 -22.86 20.59
C LYS A 409 9.23 -22.30 21.93
N LYS A 410 8.67 -21.08 21.98
CA LYS A 410 8.17 -20.39 23.19
C LYS A 410 7.09 -19.39 22.79
N ASN A 411 6.00 -19.32 23.56
CA ASN A 411 4.94 -18.31 23.46
C ASN A 411 3.75 -18.61 22.52
N THR A 412 3.08 -19.71 22.76
CA THR A 412 1.78 -20.00 22.12
C THR A 412 0.60 -19.27 22.76
N ASN A 413 0.83 -18.61 23.90
CA ASN A 413 -0.23 -17.94 24.68
C ASN A 413 -1.06 -16.95 23.86
N MET A 414 -0.48 -16.29 22.86
CA MET A 414 -1.22 -15.36 22.00
C MET A 414 -2.24 -16.09 21.14
N TYR A 415 -1.84 -17.12 20.42
CA TYR A 415 -2.73 -17.90 19.54
C TYR A 415 -3.81 -18.64 20.30
N GLN A 416 -3.47 -19.19 21.48
CA GLN A 416 -4.46 -19.79 22.37
C GLN A 416 -5.51 -18.78 22.85
N LYS A 417 -5.09 -17.57 23.23
CA LYS A 417 -6.01 -16.48 23.58
C LYS A 417 -6.88 -16.05 22.39
N LEU A 418 -6.33 -15.95 21.21
CA LEU A 418 -7.11 -15.64 20.01
C LEU A 418 -8.15 -16.72 19.74
N LYS A 419 -7.77 -18.02 19.80
CA LYS A 419 -8.72 -19.15 19.67
C LYS A 419 -9.80 -19.12 20.73
N GLN A 420 -9.44 -18.90 22.01
CA GLN A 420 -10.39 -18.80 23.11
C GLN A 420 -11.41 -17.69 22.94
N ASN A 421 -11.03 -16.60 22.28
CA ASN A 421 -11.91 -15.48 21.96
C ASN A 421 -12.58 -15.61 20.59
N SER A 422 -12.49 -16.77 19.95
CA SER A 422 -13.06 -17.04 18.62
C SER A 422 -12.66 -15.98 17.58
N PHE A 423 -11.43 -15.48 17.68
CA PHE A 423 -10.92 -14.50 16.72
C PHE A 423 -10.64 -15.15 15.37
N HIS A 424 -11.03 -14.49 14.30
CA HIS A 424 -10.81 -14.91 12.92
C HIS A 424 -10.25 -13.75 12.08
N PHE A 425 -9.36 -14.09 11.14
CA PHE A 425 -8.78 -13.10 10.22
C PHE A 425 -9.69 -12.74 9.04
N CYS A 426 -10.73 -13.52 8.81
CA CYS A 426 -11.72 -13.27 7.78
C CYS A 426 -13.12 -13.62 8.30
N GLU A 427 -14.03 -12.66 8.21
CA GLU A 427 -15.45 -12.81 8.51
C GLU A 427 -16.27 -12.64 7.22
N PHE A 428 -17.38 -13.41 7.11
CA PHE A 428 -18.28 -13.40 5.94
C PHE A 428 -19.68 -12.91 6.29
#